data_b4a8b88891a0afc1bd889814ed016066
#
_entry.id   b4a8b88891a0afc1bd889814ed016066
#
_cell.length_a   1.000
_cell.length_b   1.000
_cell.length_c   1.000
_cell.angle_alpha   90.00
_cell.angle_beta   90.00
_cell.angle_gamma   90.00
#
_symmetry.space_group_name_H-M   'P 1'
#
loop_
_entity.id
_entity.type
_entity.pdbx_description
1 polymer ?
#
loop_
_entity_poly.entity_id
_entity_poly.type
_entity_poly.pdbx_seq_one_letter_code
_entity_poly.pdbx_strand_id
1 'polypeptide(L)'
;MVAEVAPSFVGQFGPAATPDKVKAALKLIGFADVVEVGWGADRGTVEEVHHYAKHVATGEARFLATSCCPAWSVMAKNEFPEISQSLSQAYTPMVETARHVKKTHPDHKVAFIGPCSAKKLEAMRRTIRSDVDYVITFEELMGMFAAKDVDFGEIEGEPFADAAPEGRGYAVSGGVAGAIASGVHKLYPEVEVKMDRAEGLANCKKMLAIAKAGKREGYLMEGMACVGGCVAGPGTLQPINKATAAVNKFKAESPIDLFEGEG
;
A
#
# COMPACT_ATOMS: atom_id res chain seq x y z
N MET A 1 0.22 -2.63 21.97
CA MET A 1 0.64 -2.16 20.65
C MET A 1 -0.20 -2.84 19.60
N VAL A 2 -0.65 -2.15 18.57
CA VAL A 2 -1.35 -2.74 17.42
C VAL A 2 -0.34 -2.83 16.26
N ALA A 3 -0.33 -3.95 15.54
CA ALA A 3 0.41 -4.11 14.30
C ALA A 3 -0.48 -3.75 13.11
N GLU A 4 0.01 -2.94 12.20
CA GLU A 4 -0.58 -2.75 10.86
C GLU A 4 0.33 -3.39 9.80
N VAL A 5 -0.18 -4.40 9.09
CA VAL A 5 0.65 -5.27 8.25
C VAL A 5 0.43 -4.96 6.77
N ALA A 6 1.53 -4.60 6.06
CA ALA A 6 1.49 -4.31 4.62
C ALA A 6 1.11 -5.57 3.82
N PRO A 7 0.28 -5.47 2.75
CA PRO A 7 -0.21 -6.64 1.99
C PRO A 7 0.90 -7.53 1.41
N SER A 8 2.11 -6.99 1.25
CA SER A 8 3.30 -7.74 0.80
C SER A 8 3.86 -8.76 1.81
N PHE A 9 3.25 -8.89 3.01
CA PHE A 9 3.67 -9.86 4.03
C PHE A 9 3.43 -11.31 3.61
N VAL A 10 2.48 -11.51 2.72
CA VAL A 10 2.02 -12.86 2.32
C VAL A 10 3.14 -13.64 1.65
N GLY A 11 3.38 -14.84 2.14
CA GLY A 11 4.42 -15.73 1.65
C GLY A 11 5.85 -15.40 2.11
N GLN A 12 6.07 -14.35 2.91
CA GLN A 12 7.43 -13.93 3.31
C GLN A 12 8.10 -14.90 4.30
N PHE A 13 7.34 -15.48 5.20
CA PHE A 13 7.86 -16.24 6.35
C PHE A 13 7.87 -17.76 6.12
N GLY A 14 7.82 -18.19 4.87
CA GLY A 14 7.83 -19.61 4.49
C GLY A 14 6.44 -20.21 4.30
N PRO A 15 6.36 -21.46 3.79
CA PRO A 15 5.10 -22.07 3.37
C PRO A 15 4.13 -22.39 4.52
N ALA A 16 4.64 -22.61 5.74
CA ALA A 16 3.81 -22.86 6.91
C ALA A 16 3.19 -21.58 7.48
N ALA A 17 3.74 -20.41 7.17
CA ALA A 17 3.28 -19.12 7.63
C ALA A 17 2.17 -18.56 6.71
N THR A 18 0.99 -19.16 6.76
CA THR A 18 -0.21 -18.66 6.06
C THR A 18 -0.62 -17.29 6.62
N PRO A 19 -1.39 -16.46 5.89
CA PRO A 19 -1.77 -15.13 6.38
C PRO A 19 -2.40 -15.13 7.77
N ASP A 20 -3.34 -16.02 8.01
CA ASP A 20 -4.01 -16.23 9.29
C ASP A 20 -3.06 -16.61 10.43
N LYS A 21 -2.07 -17.46 10.15
CA LYS A 21 -1.03 -17.84 11.11
C LYS A 21 -0.05 -16.71 11.41
N VAL A 22 0.25 -15.86 10.42
CA VAL A 22 1.08 -14.66 10.66
C VAL A 22 0.35 -13.69 11.59
N LYS A 23 -0.97 -13.51 11.43
CA LYS A 23 -1.80 -12.70 12.34
C LYS A 23 -1.73 -13.24 13.77
N ALA A 24 -1.98 -14.53 13.95
CA ALA A 24 -1.93 -15.19 15.24
C ALA A 24 -0.51 -15.14 15.86
N ALA A 25 0.54 -15.34 15.07
CA ALA A 25 1.94 -15.24 15.52
C ALA A 25 2.30 -13.83 16.01
N LEU A 26 1.81 -12.78 15.37
CA LEU A 26 2.00 -11.41 15.83
C LEU A 26 1.34 -11.20 17.20
N LYS A 27 0.12 -11.70 17.41
CA LYS A 27 -0.52 -11.67 18.73
C LYS A 27 0.26 -12.48 19.77
N LEU A 28 0.76 -13.64 19.40
CA LEU A 28 1.57 -14.49 20.27
C LEU A 28 2.85 -13.78 20.77
N ILE A 29 3.52 -12.98 19.92
CA ILE A 29 4.72 -12.23 20.33
C ILE A 29 4.41 -10.92 21.05
N GLY A 30 3.13 -10.60 21.29
CA GLY A 30 2.69 -9.52 22.20
C GLY A 30 2.01 -8.33 21.56
N PHE A 31 1.63 -8.37 20.27
CA PHE A 31 0.73 -7.35 19.72
C PHE A 31 -0.69 -7.58 20.23
N ALA A 32 -1.34 -6.49 20.64
CA ALA A 32 -2.71 -6.54 21.17
C ALA A 32 -3.74 -6.82 20.07
N ASP A 33 -3.46 -6.29 18.86
CA ASP A 33 -4.25 -6.55 17.67
C ASP A 33 -3.42 -6.41 16.40
N VAL A 34 -3.95 -6.91 15.28
CA VAL A 34 -3.30 -6.90 13.97
C VAL A 34 -4.32 -6.56 12.89
N VAL A 35 -4.05 -5.48 12.14
CA VAL A 35 -4.92 -4.98 11.07
C VAL A 35 -4.21 -5.00 9.72
N GLU A 36 -4.99 -5.15 8.64
CA GLU A 36 -4.45 -5.07 7.27
C GLU A 36 -4.25 -3.61 6.84
N VAL A 37 -3.06 -3.24 6.38
CA VAL A 37 -2.83 -1.94 5.71
C VAL A 37 -3.58 -1.85 4.38
N GLY A 38 -4.02 -2.98 3.83
CA GLY A 38 -4.96 -3.03 2.72
C GLY A 38 -6.23 -2.23 2.97
N TRP A 39 -6.74 -2.19 4.21
CA TRP A 39 -7.89 -1.36 4.58
C TRP A 39 -7.63 0.14 4.30
N GLY A 40 -6.47 0.67 4.69
CA GLY A 40 -6.11 2.05 4.39
C GLY A 40 -5.87 2.30 2.89
N ALA A 41 -5.44 1.27 2.15
CA ALA A 41 -5.32 1.33 0.69
C ALA A 41 -6.70 1.40 0.03
N ASP A 42 -7.68 0.67 0.52
CA ASP A 42 -9.08 0.71 0.05
C ASP A 42 -9.67 2.11 0.22
N ARG A 43 -9.48 2.73 1.39
CA ARG A 43 -9.94 4.11 1.66
C ARG A 43 -9.32 5.10 0.67
N GLY A 44 -8.00 5.05 0.49
CA GLY A 44 -7.31 5.89 -0.49
C GLY A 44 -7.76 5.62 -1.93
N THR A 45 -8.06 4.36 -2.27
CA THR A 45 -8.58 4.01 -3.60
C THR A 45 -9.90 4.72 -3.88
N VAL A 46 -10.86 4.68 -2.97
CA VAL A 46 -12.17 5.35 -3.13
C VAL A 46 -11.99 6.86 -3.33
N GLU A 47 -11.14 7.50 -2.51
CA GLU A 47 -10.83 8.92 -2.65
C GLU A 47 -10.22 9.26 -4.02
N GLU A 48 -9.23 8.47 -4.46
CA GLU A 48 -8.55 8.67 -5.74
C GLU A 48 -9.45 8.37 -6.95
N VAL A 49 -10.37 7.42 -6.85
CA VAL A 49 -11.40 7.14 -7.87
C VAL A 49 -12.28 8.39 -8.10
N HIS A 50 -12.81 8.95 -7.03
CA HIS A 50 -13.63 10.16 -7.12
C HIS A 50 -12.83 11.35 -7.63
N HIS A 51 -11.60 11.52 -7.16
CA HIS A 51 -10.73 12.61 -7.63
C HIS A 51 -10.41 12.48 -9.12
N TYR A 52 -10.06 11.28 -9.58
CA TYR A 52 -9.79 11.05 -11.00
C TYR A 52 -11.00 11.36 -11.87
N ALA A 53 -12.16 10.80 -11.55
CA ALA A 53 -13.37 10.97 -12.34
C ALA A 53 -13.86 12.43 -12.38
N LYS A 54 -13.82 13.14 -11.25
CA LYS A 54 -14.36 14.49 -11.11
C LYS A 54 -13.42 15.60 -11.61
N HIS A 55 -12.11 15.42 -11.51
CA HIS A 55 -11.14 16.49 -11.78
C HIS A 55 -10.18 16.16 -12.93
N VAL A 56 -9.70 14.91 -13.03
CA VAL A 56 -8.71 14.56 -14.05
C VAL A 56 -9.40 14.25 -15.40
N ALA A 57 -10.42 13.41 -15.38
CA ALA A 57 -11.16 13.05 -16.59
C ALA A 57 -11.87 14.26 -17.22
N THR A 58 -12.25 15.26 -16.43
CA THR A 58 -12.88 16.51 -16.88
C THR A 58 -11.88 17.56 -17.40
N GLY A 59 -10.58 17.34 -17.18
CA GLY A 59 -9.51 18.28 -17.56
C GLY A 59 -9.30 19.44 -16.58
N GLU A 60 -9.94 19.43 -15.41
CA GLU A 60 -9.71 20.40 -14.34
C GLU A 60 -8.29 20.22 -13.74
N ALA A 61 -7.88 18.98 -13.51
CA ALA A 61 -6.52 18.62 -13.12
C ALA A 61 -5.78 17.98 -14.29
N ARG A 62 -4.47 18.23 -14.39
CA ARG A 62 -3.66 17.77 -15.52
C ARG A 62 -3.57 16.23 -15.59
N PHE A 63 -3.31 15.60 -14.47
CA PHE A 63 -3.22 14.15 -14.29
C PHE A 63 -3.27 13.83 -12.80
N LEU A 64 -3.45 12.55 -12.45
CA LEU A 64 -3.28 12.05 -11.10
C LEU A 64 -2.07 11.13 -11.05
N ALA A 65 -1.06 11.46 -10.25
CA ALA A 65 0.04 10.57 -9.95
C ALA A 65 -0.10 10.04 -8.51
N THR A 66 -0.05 8.72 -8.34
CA THR A 66 -0.20 8.07 -7.03
C THR A 66 0.91 8.51 -6.06
N SER A 67 0.68 8.47 -4.75
CA SER A 67 1.65 8.93 -3.75
C SER A 67 2.00 7.91 -2.66
N CYS A 68 1.43 6.71 -2.72
CA CYS A 68 1.59 5.67 -1.67
C CYS A 68 3.04 5.17 -1.49
N CYS A 69 3.90 5.26 -2.53
CA CYS A 69 5.33 4.96 -2.43
C CYS A 69 6.12 6.20 -2.00
N PRO A 70 6.64 6.30 -0.75
CA PRO A 70 7.29 7.52 -0.27
C PRO A 70 8.59 7.85 -0.99
N ALA A 71 9.36 6.85 -1.45
CA ALA A 71 10.58 7.11 -2.22
C ALA A 71 10.27 7.76 -3.58
N TRP A 72 9.22 7.29 -4.26
CA TRP A 72 8.72 7.87 -5.50
C TRP A 72 8.17 9.28 -5.29
N SER A 73 7.23 9.44 -4.34
CA SER A 73 6.55 10.74 -4.14
C SER A 73 7.49 11.85 -3.65
N VAL A 74 8.50 11.51 -2.83
CA VAL A 74 9.53 12.46 -2.41
C VAL A 74 10.41 12.86 -3.57
N MET A 75 10.86 11.91 -4.39
CA MET A 75 11.64 12.20 -5.59
C MET A 75 10.84 13.09 -6.55
N ALA A 76 9.57 12.78 -6.78
CA ALA A 76 8.69 13.57 -7.63
C ALA A 76 8.54 15.02 -7.14
N LYS A 77 8.28 15.21 -5.84
CA LYS A 77 8.14 16.55 -5.23
C LYS A 77 9.44 17.38 -5.30
N ASN A 78 10.58 16.73 -5.10
CA ASN A 78 11.87 17.43 -5.07
C ASN A 78 12.41 17.79 -6.47
N GLU A 79 12.21 16.90 -7.44
CA GLU A 79 12.81 17.09 -8.77
C GLU A 79 11.83 17.68 -9.79
N PHE A 80 10.54 17.61 -9.51
CA PHE A 80 9.47 18.14 -10.38
C PHE A 80 8.45 18.95 -9.56
N PRO A 81 8.87 20.00 -8.85
CA PRO A 81 8.00 20.77 -7.96
C PRO A 81 6.82 21.42 -8.70
N GLU A 82 6.97 21.73 -9.99
CA GLU A 82 5.93 22.33 -10.83
C GLU A 82 4.74 21.42 -11.14
N ILE A 83 4.88 20.11 -10.95
CA ILE A 83 3.78 19.16 -11.12
C ILE A 83 3.36 18.50 -9.78
N SER A 84 3.87 19.01 -8.67
CA SER A 84 3.59 18.44 -7.33
C SER A 84 2.12 18.46 -6.96
N GLN A 85 1.32 19.38 -7.52
CA GLN A 85 -0.14 19.46 -7.31
C GLN A 85 -0.89 18.30 -7.98
N SER A 86 -0.30 17.64 -8.98
CA SER A 86 -0.87 16.46 -9.63
C SER A 86 -0.52 15.14 -8.91
N LEU A 87 0.28 15.21 -7.84
CA LEU A 87 0.50 14.06 -6.96
C LEU A 87 -0.69 13.93 -6.02
N SER A 88 -1.18 12.72 -5.84
CA SER A 88 -2.26 12.42 -4.89
C SER A 88 -1.99 13.03 -3.53
N GLN A 89 -3.00 13.64 -2.95
CA GLN A 89 -3.00 14.19 -1.60
C GLN A 89 -3.57 13.21 -0.57
N ALA A 90 -4.09 12.07 -1.02
CA ALA A 90 -4.55 11.01 -0.12
C ALA A 90 -3.42 10.56 0.82
N TYR A 91 -3.78 10.21 2.03
CA TYR A 91 -2.82 9.63 2.96
C TYR A 91 -2.30 8.30 2.41
N THR A 92 -1.04 7.99 2.70
CA THR A 92 -0.54 6.65 2.34
C THR A 92 -1.28 5.60 3.16
N PRO A 93 -1.45 4.37 2.63
CA PRO A 93 -2.15 3.30 3.35
C PRO A 93 -1.66 3.09 4.79
N MET A 94 -0.35 3.20 5.03
CA MET A 94 0.25 3.16 6.37
C MET A 94 -0.36 4.25 7.28
N VAL A 95 -0.40 5.49 6.82
CA VAL A 95 -0.88 6.63 7.63
C VAL A 95 -2.37 6.55 7.87
N GLU A 96 -3.14 6.17 6.84
CA GLU A 96 -4.60 6.04 6.93
C GLU A 96 -4.99 4.96 7.93
N THR A 97 -4.35 3.78 7.85
CA THR A 97 -4.58 2.68 8.79
C THR A 97 -4.15 3.06 10.21
N ALA A 98 -2.97 3.68 10.37
CA ALA A 98 -2.51 4.11 11.68
C ALA A 98 -3.46 5.10 12.36
N ARG A 99 -4.00 6.07 11.62
CA ARG A 99 -5.01 7.02 12.13
C ARG A 99 -6.29 6.34 12.53
N HIS A 100 -6.73 5.36 11.75
CA HIS A 100 -7.88 4.54 12.12
C HIS A 100 -7.62 3.80 13.44
N VAL A 101 -6.47 3.14 13.56
CA VAL A 101 -6.08 2.45 14.80
C VAL A 101 -6.03 3.43 15.98
N LYS A 102 -5.41 4.61 15.83
CA LYS A 102 -5.37 5.62 16.91
C LYS A 102 -6.75 6.13 17.31
N LYS A 103 -7.70 6.15 16.39
CA LYS A 103 -9.09 6.54 16.66
C LYS A 103 -9.87 5.45 17.41
N THR A 104 -9.65 4.20 17.06
CA THR A 104 -10.35 3.04 17.65
C THR A 104 -9.66 2.50 18.91
N HIS A 105 -8.34 2.68 19.00
CA HIS A 105 -7.48 2.22 20.09
C HIS A 105 -6.53 3.36 20.56
N PRO A 106 -7.06 4.45 21.15
CA PRO A 106 -6.29 5.69 21.38
C PRO A 106 -5.08 5.51 22.30
N ASP A 107 -5.11 4.56 23.20
CA ASP A 107 -4.02 4.26 24.14
C ASP A 107 -2.94 3.34 23.59
N HIS A 108 -3.11 2.84 22.36
CA HIS A 108 -2.17 1.91 21.77
C HIS A 108 -1.12 2.61 20.89
N LYS A 109 0.09 2.07 20.96
CA LYS A 109 1.14 2.35 19.98
C LYS A 109 0.86 1.58 18.70
N VAL A 110 1.22 2.16 17.54
CA VAL A 110 1.09 1.55 16.22
C VAL A 110 2.45 1.19 15.67
N ALA A 111 2.59 -0.06 15.22
CA ALA A 111 3.77 -0.53 14.52
C ALA A 111 3.39 -0.96 13.09
N PHE A 112 3.90 -0.23 12.10
CA PHE A 112 3.82 -0.67 10.71
C PHE A 112 4.80 -1.80 10.45
N ILE A 113 4.32 -2.89 9.86
CA ILE A 113 5.11 -4.04 9.47
C ILE A 113 5.06 -4.18 7.95
N GLY A 114 6.23 -3.98 7.30
CA GLY A 114 6.27 -4.00 5.83
C GLY A 114 7.69 -4.00 5.27
N PRO A 115 7.87 -4.15 3.95
CA PRO A 115 9.18 -4.39 3.34
C PRO A 115 10.03 -3.13 3.13
N CYS A 116 9.59 -1.96 3.58
CA CYS A 116 10.04 -0.69 3.03
C CYS A 116 10.85 0.15 4.01
N SER A 117 12.14 0.38 3.72
CA SER A 117 12.99 1.31 4.50
C SER A 117 12.55 2.78 4.37
N ALA A 118 11.99 3.19 3.23
CA ALA A 118 11.48 4.55 3.05
C ALA A 118 10.28 4.86 3.95
N LYS A 119 9.51 3.85 4.39
CA LYS A 119 8.45 3.99 5.39
C LYS A 119 8.99 4.38 6.77
N LYS A 120 10.22 3.97 7.12
CA LYS A 120 10.88 4.44 8.34
C LYS A 120 11.08 5.97 8.32
N LEU A 121 11.52 6.52 7.20
CA LEU A 121 11.67 7.97 7.03
C LEU A 121 10.31 8.69 6.96
N GLU A 122 9.31 8.08 6.35
CA GLU A 122 7.94 8.63 6.31
C GLU A 122 7.36 8.77 7.71
N ALA A 123 7.45 7.73 8.53
CA ALA A 123 6.98 7.74 9.93
C ALA A 123 7.67 8.82 10.79
N MET A 124 8.88 9.23 10.47
CA MET A 124 9.61 10.29 11.18
C MET A 124 9.14 11.72 10.83
N ARG A 125 8.31 11.91 9.81
CA ARG A 125 7.83 13.24 9.43
C ARG A 125 7.01 13.87 10.55
N ARG A 126 7.16 15.18 10.73
CA ARG A 126 6.46 15.94 11.82
C ARG A 126 4.94 15.77 11.80
N THR A 127 4.34 15.56 10.62
CA THR A 127 2.90 15.41 10.42
C THR A 127 2.40 13.97 10.61
N ILE A 128 3.30 13.01 10.78
CA ILE A 128 2.97 11.56 10.78
C ILE A 128 3.50 10.85 12.04
N ARG A 129 4.58 11.35 12.64
CA ARG A 129 5.27 10.69 13.76
C ARG A 129 4.41 10.43 15.02
N SER A 130 3.24 11.07 15.11
CA SER A 130 2.26 10.81 16.16
C SER A 130 1.29 9.68 15.81
N ASP A 131 1.21 9.31 14.53
CA ASP A 131 0.28 8.31 14.04
C ASP A 131 0.96 6.93 14.01
N VAL A 132 2.17 6.86 13.46
CA VAL A 132 2.97 5.62 13.35
C VAL A 132 4.16 5.70 14.30
N ASP A 133 4.15 4.88 15.34
CA ASP A 133 5.19 4.90 16.39
C ASP A 133 6.44 4.10 15.97
N TYR A 134 6.27 2.99 15.24
CA TYR A 134 7.36 2.10 14.83
C TYR A 134 7.16 1.62 13.39
N VAL A 135 8.28 1.33 12.72
CA VAL A 135 8.29 0.66 11.42
C VAL A 135 9.26 -0.51 11.48
N ILE A 136 8.74 -1.72 11.25
CA ILE A 136 9.46 -2.99 11.32
C ILE A 136 9.47 -3.62 9.93
N THR A 137 10.64 -4.04 9.43
CA THR A 137 10.73 -4.79 8.17
C THR A 137 10.36 -6.26 8.37
N PHE A 138 10.07 -6.98 7.29
CA PHE A 138 9.82 -8.43 7.39
C PHE A 138 11.07 -9.18 7.86
N GLU A 139 12.26 -8.70 7.49
CA GLU A 139 13.53 -9.24 7.98
C GLU A 139 13.66 -9.05 9.51
N GLU A 140 13.38 -7.84 10.01
CA GLU A 140 13.38 -7.55 11.44
C GLU A 140 12.32 -8.38 12.19
N LEU A 141 11.10 -8.50 11.61
CA LEU A 141 10.04 -9.33 12.19
C LEU A 141 10.41 -10.80 12.23
N MET A 142 11.09 -11.34 11.21
CA MET A 142 11.56 -12.72 11.20
C MET A 142 12.54 -12.96 12.36
N GLY A 143 13.41 -11.99 12.65
CA GLY A 143 14.27 -12.02 13.84
C GLY A 143 13.48 -12.04 15.15
N MET A 144 12.37 -11.30 15.24
CA MET A 144 11.48 -11.32 16.41
C MET A 144 10.78 -12.67 16.58
N PHE A 145 10.29 -13.27 15.48
CA PHE A 145 9.70 -14.61 15.52
C PHE A 145 10.71 -15.66 15.97
N ALA A 146 11.93 -15.62 15.43
CA ALA A 146 13.00 -16.52 15.84
C ALA A 146 13.39 -16.37 17.33
N ALA A 147 13.47 -15.12 17.83
CA ALA A 147 13.78 -14.85 19.24
C ALA A 147 12.67 -15.29 20.23
N LYS A 148 11.48 -15.58 19.72
CA LYS A 148 10.32 -16.04 20.48
C LYS A 148 9.98 -17.51 20.20
N ASP A 149 10.84 -18.21 19.48
CA ASP A 149 10.67 -19.62 19.11
C ASP A 149 9.29 -19.90 18.45
N VAL A 150 8.85 -18.98 17.57
CA VAL A 150 7.55 -19.10 16.88
C VAL A 150 7.60 -20.26 15.89
N ASP A 151 6.80 -21.29 16.11
CA ASP A 151 6.57 -22.38 15.17
C ASP A 151 5.23 -22.24 14.47
N PHE A 152 5.23 -21.84 13.20
CA PHE A 152 4.02 -21.73 12.39
C PHE A 152 3.31 -23.07 12.15
N GLY A 153 3.98 -24.21 12.38
CA GLY A 153 3.36 -25.53 12.30
C GLY A 153 2.32 -25.75 13.40
N GLU A 154 2.57 -25.18 14.60
CA GLU A 154 1.77 -25.38 15.80
C GLU A 154 0.72 -24.28 16.06
N ILE A 155 0.77 -23.16 15.29
CA ILE A 155 -0.13 -22.02 15.50
C ILE A 155 -1.48 -22.30 14.82
N GLU A 156 -2.58 -22.13 15.55
CA GLU A 156 -3.90 -21.99 14.99
C GLU A 156 -4.07 -20.59 14.39
N GLY A 157 -4.55 -20.51 13.14
CA GLY A 157 -4.65 -19.25 12.40
C GLY A 157 -5.85 -18.40 12.86
N GLU A 158 -5.72 -17.08 12.73
CA GLU A 158 -6.78 -16.10 12.89
C GLU A 158 -6.98 -15.35 11.55
N PRO A 159 -8.16 -15.41 10.92
CA PRO A 159 -8.33 -14.84 9.58
C PRO A 159 -8.24 -13.33 9.56
N PHE A 160 -7.74 -12.80 8.46
CA PHE A 160 -7.90 -11.40 8.09
C PHE A 160 -9.23 -11.19 7.36
N ALA A 161 -9.89 -10.07 7.66
CA ALA A 161 -11.18 -9.71 7.07
C ALA A 161 -11.34 -8.19 6.86
N ASP A 162 -10.22 -7.45 6.81
CA ASP A 162 -10.27 -5.99 6.89
C ASP A 162 -10.19 -5.31 5.52
N ALA A 163 -9.57 -5.95 4.51
CA ALA A 163 -9.24 -5.33 3.24
C ALA A 163 -9.88 -6.03 2.04
N ALA A 164 -10.29 -5.20 1.06
CA ALA A 164 -10.78 -5.65 -0.23
C ALA A 164 -9.65 -6.16 -1.15
N PRO A 165 -9.99 -6.82 -2.26
CA PRO A 165 -8.99 -7.21 -3.26
C PRO A 165 -8.16 -6.04 -3.77
N GLU A 166 -8.76 -4.86 -3.89
CA GLU A 166 -8.11 -3.64 -4.35
C GLU A 166 -6.94 -3.27 -3.44
N GLY A 167 -7.17 -3.11 -2.15
CA GLY A 167 -6.15 -2.74 -1.18
C GLY A 167 -5.08 -3.80 -0.99
N ARG A 168 -5.44 -5.08 -0.99
CA ARG A 168 -4.48 -6.20 -0.97
C ARG A 168 -3.59 -6.19 -2.21
N GLY A 169 -4.10 -5.72 -3.35
CA GLY A 169 -3.39 -5.61 -4.63
C GLY A 169 -2.28 -4.56 -4.65
N TYR A 170 -2.26 -3.58 -3.76
CA TYR A 170 -1.28 -2.48 -3.73
C TYR A 170 0.18 -2.95 -3.59
N ALA A 171 0.39 -4.16 -3.10
CA ALA A 171 1.72 -4.73 -2.91
C ALA A 171 2.49 -5.02 -4.21
N VAL A 172 1.78 -5.16 -5.32
CA VAL A 172 2.34 -5.53 -6.63
C VAL A 172 2.31 -4.31 -7.56
N SER A 173 3.33 -4.16 -8.40
CA SER A 173 3.36 -3.09 -9.40
C SER A 173 2.16 -3.14 -10.35
N GLY A 174 1.56 -1.99 -10.61
CA GLY A 174 0.29 -1.85 -11.34
C GLY A 174 -0.95 -2.07 -10.48
N GLY A 175 -0.78 -2.46 -9.21
CA GLY A 175 -1.89 -2.74 -8.30
C GLY A 175 -2.65 -1.49 -7.88
N VAL A 176 -1.96 -0.38 -7.67
CA VAL A 176 -2.56 0.90 -7.28
C VAL A 176 -3.38 1.49 -8.42
N ALA A 177 -2.75 1.66 -9.59
CA ALA A 177 -3.45 2.18 -10.77
C ALA A 177 -4.59 1.25 -11.21
N GLY A 178 -4.39 -0.07 -11.09
CA GLY A 178 -5.41 -1.06 -11.40
C GLY A 178 -6.62 -0.99 -10.46
N ALA A 179 -6.41 -0.76 -9.16
CA ALA A 179 -7.48 -0.60 -8.18
C ALA A 179 -8.31 0.66 -8.47
N ILE A 180 -7.65 1.80 -8.73
CA ILE A 180 -8.31 3.06 -9.07
C ILE A 180 -9.08 2.92 -10.38
N ALA A 181 -8.47 2.35 -11.42
CA ALA A 181 -9.12 2.14 -12.72
C ALA A 181 -10.35 1.23 -12.62
N SER A 182 -10.27 0.16 -11.81
CA SER A 182 -11.41 -0.72 -11.51
C SER A 182 -12.57 0.04 -10.87
N GLY A 183 -12.27 0.89 -9.88
CA GLY A 183 -13.26 1.71 -9.21
C GLY A 183 -13.89 2.77 -10.13
N VAL A 184 -13.08 3.45 -10.96
CA VAL A 184 -13.59 4.39 -11.95
C VAL A 184 -14.53 3.67 -12.92
N HIS A 185 -14.13 2.52 -13.43
CA HIS A 185 -14.98 1.76 -14.36
C HIS A 185 -16.30 1.32 -13.71
N LYS A 186 -16.29 1.01 -12.40
CA LYS A 186 -17.48 0.58 -11.68
C LYS A 186 -18.41 1.74 -11.31
N LEU A 187 -17.87 2.86 -10.82
CA LEU A 187 -18.65 4.00 -10.32
C LEU A 187 -18.93 5.07 -11.40
N TYR A 188 -18.09 5.16 -12.43
CA TYR A 188 -18.15 6.14 -13.52
C TYR A 188 -17.92 5.45 -14.87
N PRO A 189 -18.84 4.57 -15.32
CA PRO A 189 -18.63 3.71 -16.49
C PRO A 189 -18.43 4.49 -17.81
N GLU A 190 -18.82 5.76 -17.84
CA GLU A 190 -18.63 6.66 -18.98
C GLU A 190 -17.20 7.25 -19.05
N VAL A 191 -16.41 7.12 -17.98
CA VAL A 191 -15.07 7.68 -17.90
C VAL A 191 -14.03 6.68 -18.40
N GLU A 192 -13.31 7.02 -19.46
CA GLU A 192 -12.18 6.25 -19.95
C GLU A 192 -10.91 6.56 -19.12
N VAL A 193 -10.30 5.54 -18.53
CA VAL A 193 -9.08 5.71 -17.75
C VAL A 193 -7.84 5.48 -18.62
N LYS A 194 -7.04 6.55 -18.79
CA LYS A 194 -5.71 6.47 -19.41
C LYS A 194 -4.66 6.26 -18.35
N MET A 195 -3.85 5.21 -18.48
CA MET A 195 -2.85 4.87 -17.46
C MET A 195 -1.43 4.90 -18.02
N ASP A 196 -0.50 5.35 -17.18
CA ASP A 196 0.94 5.14 -17.37
C ASP A 196 1.56 4.67 -16.04
N ARG A 197 2.59 3.86 -16.11
CA ARG A 197 3.25 3.33 -14.92
C ARG A 197 4.75 3.17 -15.12
N ALA A 198 5.50 3.37 -14.03
CA ALA A 198 6.93 3.21 -14.05
C ALA A 198 7.45 2.58 -12.75
N GLU A 199 8.44 1.72 -12.91
CA GLU A 199 9.16 1.03 -11.83
C GLU A 199 10.63 1.39 -11.86
N GLY A 200 11.21 1.57 -10.66
CA GLY A 200 12.55 2.11 -10.49
C GLY A 200 12.58 3.62 -10.70
N LEU A 201 13.25 4.34 -9.80
CA LEU A 201 13.24 5.82 -9.78
C LEU A 201 13.70 6.45 -11.10
N ALA A 202 14.64 5.82 -11.81
CA ALA A 202 15.12 6.33 -13.11
C ALA A 202 14.02 6.32 -14.18
N ASN A 203 13.18 5.28 -14.23
CA ASN A 203 12.05 5.22 -15.14
C ASN A 203 10.91 6.14 -14.69
N CYS A 204 10.68 6.24 -13.38
CA CYS A 204 9.76 7.19 -12.81
C CYS A 204 10.09 8.62 -13.19
N LYS A 205 11.39 9.02 -13.17
CA LYS A 205 11.85 10.33 -13.65
C LYS A 205 11.52 10.55 -15.12
N LYS A 206 11.73 9.55 -15.98
CA LYS A 206 11.39 9.65 -17.41
C LYS A 206 9.89 9.87 -17.60
N MET A 207 9.06 9.12 -16.88
CA MET A 207 7.60 9.27 -16.91
C MET A 207 7.18 10.69 -16.50
N LEU A 208 7.75 11.25 -15.42
CA LEU A 208 7.47 12.62 -14.99
C LEU A 208 7.96 13.67 -15.99
N ALA A 209 9.10 13.47 -16.62
CA ALA A 209 9.59 14.38 -17.65
C ALA A 209 8.62 14.44 -18.85
N ILE A 210 8.03 13.30 -19.24
CA ILE A 210 7.00 13.22 -20.27
C ILE A 210 5.72 13.96 -19.83
N ALA A 211 5.30 13.77 -18.56
CA ALA A 211 4.14 14.45 -18.00
C ALA A 211 4.35 15.98 -17.90
N LYS A 212 5.54 16.41 -17.46
CA LYS A 212 5.93 17.82 -17.44
C LYS A 212 5.82 18.45 -18.82
N ALA A 213 6.19 17.73 -19.88
CA ALA A 213 6.10 18.19 -21.27
C ALA A 213 4.65 18.19 -21.84
N GLY A 214 3.62 17.98 -21.01
CA GLY A 214 2.21 18.01 -21.42
C GLY A 214 1.71 16.77 -22.17
N LYS A 215 2.47 15.66 -22.12
CA LYS A 215 2.13 14.45 -22.88
C LYS A 215 1.36 13.38 -22.06
N ARG A 216 0.88 13.76 -20.88
CA ARG A 216 0.12 12.88 -19.96
C ARG A 216 -1.11 13.61 -19.35
N GLU A 217 -1.69 14.53 -20.11
CA GLU A 217 -2.93 15.17 -19.69
C GLU A 217 -4.06 14.14 -19.63
N GLY A 218 -4.80 14.10 -18.51
CA GLY A 218 -5.87 13.15 -18.27
C GLY A 218 -5.40 11.74 -17.87
N TYR A 219 -4.14 11.55 -17.51
CA TYR A 219 -3.62 10.22 -17.14
C TYR A 219 -3.68 9.96 -15.64
N LEU A 220 -3.91 8.68 -15.29
CA LEU A 220 -3.57 8.09 -14.01
C LEU A 220 -2.15 7.51 -14.09
N MET A 221 -1.26 7.94 -13.21
CA MET A 221 0.15 7.60 -13.27
C MET A 221 0.58 6.90 -11.98
N GLU A 222 1.12 5.68 -12.10
CA GLU A 222 1.68 4.95 -10.96
C GLU A 222 3.21 4.95 -11.02
N GLY A 223 3.84 5.39 -9.92
CA GLY A 223 5.29 5.31 -9.75
C GLY A 223 5.66 4.42 -8.55
N MET A 224 6.53 3.44 -8.79
CA MET A 224 7.09 2.57 -7.75
C MET A 224 8.62 2.63 -7.76
N ALA A 225 9.22 2.86 -6.58
CA ALA A 225 10.69 2.89 -6.48
C ALA A 225 11.32 1.50 -6.64
N CYS A 226 10.64 0.45 -6.17
CA CYS A 226 11.08 -0.93 -6.30
C CYS A 226 10.52 -1.55 -7.58
N VAL A 227 11.39 -2.24 -8.35
CA VAL A 227 10.96 -2.98 -9.55
C VAL A 227 10.21 -4.24 -9.13
N GLY A 228 8.93 -4.31 -9.48
CA GLY A 228 8.00 -5.35 -9.04
C GLY A 228 7.01 -4.88 -7.97
N GLY A 229 7.16 -3.67 -7.44
CA GLY A 229 6.33 -3.13 -6.35
C GLY A 229 6.86 -3.43 -4.97
N CYS A 230 6.00 -3.38 -3.95
CA CYS A 230 6.41 -3.58 -2.55
C CYS A 230 6.88 -5.01 -2.25
N VAL A 231 6.45 -6.01 -3.03
CA VAL A 231 6.95 -7.40 -2.94
C VAL A 231 8.44 -7.52 -3.26
N ALA A 232 9.06 -6.47 -3.81
CA ALA A 232 10.50 -6.35 -4.10
C ALA A 232 11.19 -5.33 -3.18
N GLY A 233 10.56 -4.93 -2.09
CA GLY A 233 11.12 -3.98 -1.13
C GLY A 233 12.38 -4.50 -0.43
N PRO A 234 13.23 -3.60 0.09
CA PRO A 234 14.54 -3.99 0.64
C PRO A 234 14.47 -4.88 1.90
N GLY A 235 13.32 -4.92 2.58
CA GLY A 235 13.11 -5.77 3.76
C GLY A 235 12.28 -7.03 3.49
N THR A 236 12.20 -7.49 2.24
CA THR A 236 11.55 -8.75 1.86
C THR A 236 12.46 -9.96 2.04
N LEU A 237 11.85 -11.14 2.22
CA LEU A 237 12.54 -12.40 2.48
C LEU A 237 12.42 -13.40 1.33
N GLN A 238 11.54 -13.15 0.36
CA GLN A 238 11.23 -14.08 -0.71
C GLN A 238 11.48 -13.47 -2.09
N PRO A 239 11.76 -14.31 -3.10
CA PRO A 239 11.85 -13.89 -4.49
C PRO A 239 10.54 -13.25 -4.98
N ILE A 240 10.66 -12.19 -5.79
CA ILE A 240 9.55 -11.35 -6.27
C ILE A 240 8.42 -12.18 -6.88
N ASN A 241 8.73 -13.15 -7.73
CA ASN A 241 7.73 -13.99 -8.40
C ASN A 241 6.90 -14.81 -7.42
N LYS A 242 7.53 -15.37 -6.37
CA LYS A 242 6.83 -16.13 -5.32
C LYS A 242 5.94 -15.22 -4.47
N ALA A 243 6.48 -14.07 -4.04
CA ALA A 243 5.74 -13.11 -3.25
C ALA A 243 4.55 -12.53 -4.06
N THR A 244 4.75 -12.21 -5.35
CA THR A 244 3.67 -11.75 -6.23
C THR A 244 2.55 -12.79 -6.37
N ALA A 245 2.90 -14.06 -6.57
CA ALA A 245 1.91 -15.13 -6.67
C ALA A 245 1.12 -15.31 -5.37
N ALA A 246 1.80 -15.24 -4.23
CA ALA A 246 1.17 -15.34 -2.91
C ALA A 246 0.20 -14.16 -2.64
N VAL A 247 0.61 -12.93 -2.94
CA VAL A 247 -0.25 -11.75 -2.83
C VAL A 247 -1.47 -11.84 -3.74
N ASN A 248 -1.29 -12.25 -5.00
CA ASN A 248 -2.42 -12.37 -5.93
C ASN A 248 -3.42 -13.45 -5.49
N LYS A 249 -2.95 -14.54 -4.90
CA LYS A 249 -3.83 -15.55 -4.30
C LYS A 249 -4.61 -14.97 -3.13
N PHE A 250 -3.94 -14.33 -2.18
CA PHE A 250 -4.57 -13.73 -1.00
C PHE A 250 -5.56 -12.60 -1.36
N LYS A 251 -5.21 -11.79 -2.38
CA LYS A 251 -6.12 -10.81 -2.97
C LYS A 251 -7.43 -11.44 -3.42
N ALA A 252 -7.37 -12.54 -4.16
CA ALA A 252 -8.53 -13.24 -4.69
C ALA A 252 -9.42 -13.91 -3.63
N GLU A 253 -8.90 -14.10 -2.42
CA GLU A 253 -9.62 -14.71 -1.28
C GLU A 253 -10.46 -13.69 -0.50
N SER A 254 -10.33 -12.39 -0.75
CA SER A 254 -11.15 -11.39 -0.07
C SER A 254 -12.58 -11.41 -0.60
N PRO A 255 -13.60 -11.52 0.30
CA PRO A 255 -15.00 -11.46 -0.09
C PRO A 255 -15.55 -10.04 -0.19
N ILE A 256 -14.76 -9.03 0.14
CA ILE A 256 -15.20 -7.63 0.25
C ILE A 256 -15.33 -7.03 -1.15
N ASP A 257 -16.47 -6.42 -1.45
CA ASP A 257 -16.64 -5.53 -2.59
C ASP A 257 -16.42 -4.08 -2.13
N LEU A 258 -15.26 -3.50 -2.50
CA LEU A 258 -14.86 -2.16 -2.08
C LEU A 258 -15.86 -1.07 -2.46
N PHE A 259 -16.56 -1.25 -3.57
CA PHE A 259 -17.41 -0.22 -4.16
C PHE A 259 -18.90 -0.46 -3.91
N GLU A 260 -19.26 -1.45 -3.10
CA GLU A 260 -20.66 -1.68 -2.72
C GLU A 260 -21.16 -0.50 -1.86
N GLY A 261 -22.17 0.22 -2.37
CA GLY A 261 -22.78 1.36 -1.67
C GLY A 261 -22.07 2.71 -1.83
N GLU A 262 -21.02 2.80 -2.65
CA GLU A 262 -20.28 4.04 -2.93
C GLU A 262 -20.83 4.83 -4.15
N GLY A 263 -21.88 4.35 -4.81
CA GLY A 263 -22.49 4.94 -6.00
C GLY A 263 -23.54 6.03 -5.74
#